data_fb25c9cd285cd40a511d91916989f15f
#
_entry.id   fb25c9cd285cd40a511d91916989f15f
#
_cell.length_a   1.000
_cell.length_b   1.000
_cell.length_c   1.000
_cell.angle_alpha   90.00
_cell.angle_beta   90.00
_cell.angle_gamma   90.00
#
_symmetry.space_group_name_H-M   'P 1'
#
loop_
_entity.id
_entity.type
_entity.pdbx_description
1 polymer ?
#
loop_
_entity_poly.entity_id
_entity_poly.type
_entity_poly.pdbx_seq_one_letter_code
_entity_poly.pdbx_strand_id
1 'polypeptide(L)'
;MSDTYTPPEVWTLDLENGGQFAGINRPTAGAREEKELPVGEHGYQLYSLGTPNGVKATIMFEELLEAGYAQAEYDAWQIKIFAGDQFSSGFVDINPNSKIPALVDRTGLEPIRVFESGAILLHLAEKYDFLLPKGGKARAETLSWLMWQIGTAPFIGGGFGHFYVYAPERYKYPIDRYAMETKRIFSVADMQLGKTEYLAGDQYSIADVAAYTWLGNLWHGGYNGADKFLSLHELENVGRWVQAIDARPGVIRGRLVNTQALPERHSRADFDAVEDRSLFEPVRKRADA
;
A
#
# COMPACT_ATOMS: atom_id res chain seq x y z
N MET A 1 -23.28 24.77 -20.48
CA MET A 1 -23.39 24.97 -19.02
C MET A 1 -23.61 23.58 -18.45
N SER A 2 -22.73 23.03 -17.70
CA SER A 2 -22.97 21.72 -17.03
C SER A 2 -24.08 21.93 -16.03
N ASP A 3 -25.14 21.15 -16.13
CA ASP A 3 -26.20 21.15 -15.12
C ASP A 3 -25.54 20.92 -13.76
N THR A 4 -25.75 21.84 -12.84
CA THR A 4 -25.22 21.72 -11.48
C THR A 4 -25.97 20.60 -10.79
N TYR A 5 -25.25 19.50 -10.46
CA TYR A 5 -25.83 18.39 -9.71
C TYR A 5 -26.43 18.87 -8.39
N THR A 6 -27.70 18.57 -8.17
CA THR A 6 -28.38 18.81 -6.89
C THR A 6 -28.48 17.48 -6.15
N PRO A 7 -27.81 17.33 -5.00
CA PRO A 7 -27.89 16.09 -4.22
C PRO A 7 -29.33 15.81 -3.79
N PRO A 8 -29.80 14.54 -3.87
CA PRO A 8 -31.09 14.16 -3.30
C PRO A 8 -31.07 14.26 -1.77
N GLU A 9 -32.25 14.32 -1.16
CA GLU A 9 -32.37 14.32 0.31
C GLU A 9 -31.78 13.04 0.93
N VAL A 10 -31.97 11.90 0.27
CA VAL A 10 -31.41 10.60 0.68
C VAL A 10 -30.67 10.00 -0.52
N TRP A 11 -29.38 9.70 -0.32
CA TRP A 11 -28.59 9.06 -1.35
C TRP A 11 -28.96 7.59 -1.54
N THR A 12 -29.08 7.15 -2.77
CA THR A 12 -29.29 5.76 -3.17
C THR A 12 -28.17 5.30 -4.08
N LEU A 13 -27.84 3.98 -4.00
CA LEU A 13 -26.81 3.37 -4.83
C LEU A 13 -27.28 3.33 -6.30
N ASP A 14 -26.51 3.99 -7.16
CA ASP A 14 -26.60 3.81 -8.60
C ASP A 14 -25.48 2.87 -9.06
N LEU A 15 -25.85 1.70 -9.59
CA LEU A 15 -24.89 0.68 -10.03
C LEU A 15 -24.17 1.05 -11.32
N GLU A 16 -24.69 1.98 -12.10
CA GLU A 16 -24.10 2.44 -13.34
C GLU A 16 -23.07 3.57 -13.11
N ASN A 17 -23.14 4.19 -11.94
CA ASN A 17 -22.25 5.30 -11.57
C ASN A 17 -21.05 4.82 -10.77
N GLY A 18 -19.86 4.92 -11.33
CA GLY A 18 -18.61 4.58 -10.63
C GLY A 18 -17.52 3.97 -11.51
N GLY A 19 -17.74 3.86 -12.80
CA GLY A 19 -16.75 3.38 -13.76
C GLY A 19 -16.23 1.98 -13.41
N GLN A 20 -14.96 1.74 -13.70
CA GLN A 20 -14.33 0.44 -13.48
C GLN A 20 -14.30 -0.02 -12.01
N PHE A 21 -14.49 0.87 -11.03
CA PHE A 21 -14.49 0.56 -9.62
C PHE A 21 -15.89 0.40 -9.00
N ALA A 22 -16.96 0.52 -9.78
CA ALA A 22 -18.33 0.36 -9.28
C ALA A 22 -18.56 -0.98 -8.59
N GLY A 23 -17.92 -2.05 -9.11
CA GLY A 23 -18.02 -3.42 -8.59
C GLY A 23 -17.30 -3.70 -7.27
N ILE A 24 -16.27 -2.91 -6.93
CA ILE A 24 -15.39 -3.20 -5.77
C ILE A 24 -15.80 -2.49 -4.47
N ASN A 25 -16.86 -1.73 -4.49
CA ASN A 25 -17.42 -1.05 -3.31
C ASN A 25 -18.92 -1.30 -3.21
N ARG A 26 -19.44 -1.20 -2.00
CA ARG A 26 -20.88 -1.26 -1.68
C ARG A 26 -21.13 -0.41 -0.44
N PRO A 27 -22.34 0.12 -0.28
CA PRO A 27 -22.70 0.86 0.93
C PRO A 27 -22.97 -0.05 2.14
N THR A 28 -22.91 -1.37 1.97
CA THR A 28 -23.16 -2.35 3.02
C THR A 28 -21.94 -3.24 3.22
N ALA A 29 -21.66 -3.60 4.47
CA ALA A 29 -20.66 -4.58 4.85
C ALA A 29 -21.19 -6.02 4.71
N GLY A 30 -20.31 -7.01 4.91
CA GLY A 30 -20.62 -8.44 4.94
C GLY A 30 -20.24 -9.20 3.67
N ALA A 31 -20.26 -10.51 3.80
CA ALA A 31 -19.92 -11.42 2.70
C ALA A 31 -21.00 -11.41 1.61
N ARG A 32 -20.59 -11.71 0.36
CA ARG A 32 -21.47 -11.81 -0.82
C ARG A 32 -21.48 -13.20 -1.40
N GLU A 33 -20.50 -14.01 -1.05
CA GLU A 33 -20.36 -15.39 -1.47
C GLU A 33 -19.72 -16.24 -0.37
N GLU A 34 -20.10 -17.51 -0.30
CA GLU A 34 -19.45 -18.48 0.55
C GLU A 34 -18.21 -19.02 -0.16
N LYS A 35 -17.04 -18.67 0.37
CA LYS A 35 -15.77 -19.12 -0.16
C LYS A 35 -14.71 -19.01 0.93
N GLU A 36 -14.06 -20.12 1.23
CA GLU A 36 -12.93 -20.15 2.17
C GLU A 36 -11.68 -19.57 1.53
N LEU A 37 -10.76 -19.11 2.37
CA LEU A 37 -9.45 -18.67 1.95
C LEU A 37 -8.49 -19.87 1.86
N PRO A 38 -7.58 -19.88 0.87
CA PRO A 38 -6.51 -20.87 0.84
C PRO A 38 -5.57 -20.70 2.03
N VAL A 39 -4.96 -21.79 2.47
CA VAL A 39 -3.99 -21.82 3.56
C VAL A 39 -2.81 -22.65 3.13
N GLY A 40 -1.61 -22.08 3.23
CA GLY A 40 -0.34 -22.73 2.93
C GLY A 40 0.35 -23.33 4.15
N GLU A 41 1.64 -23.58 4.02
CA GLU A 41 2.45 -24.29 5.02
C GLU A 41 3.02 -23.36 6.10
N HIS A 42 3.19 -22.07 5.78
CA HIS A 42 3.83 -21.12 6.70
C HIS A 42 2.88 -20.61 7.79
N GLY A 43 3.47 -20.15 8.88
CA GLY A 43 2.71 -19.57 10.00
C GLY A 43 2.03 -18.26 9.66
N TYR A 44 2.52 -17.52 8.68
CA TYR A 44 1.91 -16.28 8.21
C TYR A 44 1.17 -16.50 6.89
N GLN A 45 -0.11 -16.15 6.89
CA GLN A 45 -0.98 -16.21 5.71
C GLN A 45 -1.38 -14.80 5.33
N LEU A 46 -0.75 -14.23 4.30
CA LEU A 46 -1.03 -12.89 3.80
C LEU A 46 -1.96 -12.96 2.60
N TYR A 47 -3.06 -12.22 2.66
CA TYR A 47 -4.04 -12.09 1.58
C TYR A 47 -4.01 -10.68 1.05
N SER A 48 -3.47 -10.50 -0.17
CA SER A 48 -3.09 -9.18 -0.65
C SER A 48 -3.19 -9.05 -2.18
N LEU A 49 -2.81 -7.88 -2.68
CA LEU A 49 -2.63 -7.56 -4.09
C LEU A 49 -1.52 -6.52 -4.19
N GLY A 50 -0.77 -6.49 -5.30
CA GLY A 50 0.32 -5.55 -5.58
C GLY A 50 -0.15 -4.10 -5.76
N THR A 51 -0.88 -3.58 -4.77
CA THR A 51 -1.31 -2.17 -4.65
C THR A 51 -0.44 -1.46 -3.62
N PRO A 52 -0.42 -0.13 -3.58
CA PRO A 52 0.39 0.58 -2.57
C PRO A 52 0.15 0.14 -1.13
N ASN A 53 -1.07 -0.27 -0.75
CA ASN A 53 -1.31 -0.78 0.59
C ASN A 53 -0.86 -2.23 0.77
N GLY A 54 -1.07 -3.09 -0.24
CA GLY A 54 -0.65 -4.50 -0.19
C GLY A 54 0.86 -4.66 -0.10
N VAL A 55 1.58 -3.87 -0.89
CA VAL A 55 3.04 -3.88 -0.96
C VAL A 55 3.71 -3.48 0.37
N LYS A 56 3.04 -2.75 1.26
CA LYS A 56 3.56 -2.49 2.61
C LYS A 56 3.87 -3.78 3.36
N ALA A 57 2.91 -4.72 3.36
CA ALA A 57 3.05 -5.98 4.08
C ALA A 57 4.13 -6.88 3.46
N THR A 58 4.17 -6.98 2.13
CA THR A 58 5.16 -7.80 1.44
C THR A 58 6.58 -7.24 1.59
N ILE A 59 6.76 -5.92 1.54
CA ILE A 59 8.05 -5.28 1.86
C ILE A 59 8.46 -5.61 3.30
N MET A 60 7.56 -5.50 4.27
CA MET A 60 7.89 -5.78 5.67
C MET A 60 8.38 -7.22 5.86
N PHE A 61 7.71 -8.20 5.26
CA PHE A 61 8.14 -9.60 5.30
C PHE A 61 9.51 -9.80 4.63
N GLU A 62 9.71 -9.23 3.45
CA GLU A 62 10.98 -9.37 2.74
C GLU A 62 12.14 -8.64 3.43
N GLU A 63 11.88 -7.52 4.13
CA GLU A 63 12.86 -6.85 4.98
C GLU A 63 13.22 -7.70 6.20
N LEU A 64 12.25 -8.36 6.83
CA LEU A 64 12.51 -9.30 7.93
C LEU A 64 13.37 -10.48 7.47
N LEU A 65 13.03 -11.08 6.33
CA LEU A 65 13.79 -12.20 5.75
C LEU A 65 15.22 -11.79 5.36
N GLU A 66 15.38 -10.59 4.80
CA GLU A 66 16.69 -10.02 4.46
C GLU A 66 17.54 -9.77 5.71
N ALA A 67 16.91 -9.38 6.82
CA ALA A 67 17.56 -9.20 8.11
C ALA A 67 17.86 -10.52 8.85
N GLY A 68 17.51 -11.68 8.26
CA GLY A 68 17.83 -13.01 8.79
C GLY A 68 16.75 -13.63 9.69
N TYR A 69 15.57 -13.04 9.78
CA TYR A 69 14.44 -13.61 10.54
C TYR A 69 13.75 -14.72 9.72
N ALA A 70 14.38 -15.91 9.62
CA ALA A 70 13.86 -17.04 8.84
C ALA A 70 12.43 -17.47 9.24
N GLN A 71 12.04 -17.28 10.50
CA GLN A 71 10.70 -17.57 10.99
C GLN A 71 9.63 -16.59 10.48
N ALA A 72 10.00 -15.54 9.74
CA ALA A 72 9.09 -14.64 9.06
C ALA A 72 8.67 -15.13 7.67
N GLU A 73 9.00 -16.37 7.29
CA GLU A 73 8.49 -16.98 6.05
C GLU A 73 6.96 -16.97 6.04
N TYR A 74 6.39 -16.71 4.87
CA TYR A 74 4.98 -16.43 4.70
C TYR A 74 4.44 -16.97 3.38
N ASP A 75 3.15 -17.27 3.37
CA ASP A 75 2.37 -17.49 2.16
C ASP A 75 1.64 -16.22 1.77
N ALA A 76 1.82 -15.75 0.53
CA ALA A 76 1.13 -14.58 -0.01
C ALA A 76 0.16 -14.98 -1.12
N TRP A 77 -1.12 -14.89 -0.80
CA TRP A 77 -2.23 -15.23 -1.68
C TRP A 77 -2.77 -13.99 -2.39
N GLN A 78 -2.93 -14.08 -3.71
CA GLN A 78 -3.48 -12.97 -4.48
C GLN A 78 -5.00 -12.88 -4.34
N ILE A 79 -5.48 -11.73 -3.91
CA ILE A 79 -6.92 -11.39 -3.85
C ILE A 79 -7.29 -10.59 -5.10
N LYS A 80 -8.10 -11.18 -5.96
CA LYS A 80 -8.57 -10.57 -7.22
C LYS A 80 -9.72 -9.61 -6.94
N ILE A 81 -9.41 -8.38 -6.56
CA ILE A 81 -10.41 -7.38 -6.12
C ILE A 81 -11.48 -7.07 -7.17
N PHE A 82 -11.14 -7.13 -8.45
CA PHE A 82 -12.11 -6.92 -9.54
C PHE A 82 -13.03 -8.13 -9.76
N ALA A 83 -12.63 -9.33 -9.30
CA ALA A 83 -13.49 -10.51 -9.26
C ALA A 83 -14.38 -10.54 -8.00
N GLY A 84 -14.09 -9.69 -7.01
CA GLY A 84 -14.86 -9.61 -5.78
C GLY A 84 -14.36 -10.52 -4.65
N ASP A 85 -13.18 -11.15 -4.77
CA ASP A 85 -12.64 -12.09 -3.77
C ASP A 85 -12.61 -11.50 -2.35
N GLN A 86 -12.43 -10.17 -2.20
CA GLN A 86 -12.47 -9.48 -0.91
C GLN A 86 -13.84 -9.50 -0.22
N PHE A 87 -14.87 -9.95 -0.89
CA PHE A 87 -16.23 -10.10 -0.37
C PHE A 87 -16.63 -11.56 -0.11
N SER A 88 -15.68 -12.51 -0.19
CA SER A 88 -15.91 -13.89 0.23
C SER A 88 -16.05 -13.97 1.76
N SER A 89 -16.82 -14.97 2.24
CA SER A 89 -17.02 -15.20 3.68
C SER A 89 -15.69 -15.33 4.43
N GLY A 90 -14.75 -16.11 3.90
CA GLY A 90 -13.45 -16.29 4.52
C GLY A 90 -12.60 -15.01 4.58
N PHE A 91 -12.69 -14.11 3.57
CA PHE A 91 -11.96 -12.85 3.63
C PHE A 91 -12.65 -11.87 4.60
N VAL A 92 -13.98 -11.80 4.62
CA VAL A 92 -14.74 -10.94 5.53
C VAL A 92 -14.51 -11.33 6.99
N ASP A 93 -14.34 -12.62 7.29
CA ASP A 93 -14.02 -13.10 8.63
C ASP A 93 -12.69 -12.57 9.16
N ILE A 94 -11.69 -12.46 8.30
CA ILE A 94 -10.38 -11.93 8.69
C ILE A 94 -10.30 -10.41 8.56
N ASN A 95 -11.08 -9.81 7.65
CA ASN A 95 -11.17 -8.35 7.50
C ASN A 95 -12.62 -7.89 7.20
N PRO A 96 -13.37 -7.44 8.20
CA PRO A 96 -14.75 -6.99 8.02
C PRO A 96 -14.87 -5.73 7.14
N ASN A 97 -13.77 -5.00 6.90
CA ASN A 97 -13.72 -3.86 6.00
C ASN A 97 -13.64 -4.28 4.50
N SER A 98 -13.42 -5.57 4.21
CA SER A 98 -13.33 -6.11 2.84
C SER A 98 -12.29 -5.36 1.97
N LYS A 99 -11.13 -5.04 2.54
CA LYS A 99 -10.01 -4.36 1.87
C LYS A 99 -8.71 -5.13 2.08
N ILE A 100 -7.90 -5.26 1.04
CA ILE A 100 -6.54 -5.79 1.14
C ILE A 100 -5.58 -4.71 1.69
N PRO A 101 -4.49 -5.14 2.33
CA PRO A 101 -4.13 -6.48 2.77
C PRO A 101 -4.82 -6.92 4.06
N ALA A 102 -4.85 -8.24 4.28
CA ALA A 102 -5.19 -8.87 5.56
C ALA A 102 -4.19 -9.98 5.85
N LEU A 103 -3.87 -10.19 7.12
CA LEU A 103 -2.91 -11.17 7.61
C LEU A 103 -3.57 -12.09 8.65
N VAL A 104 -3.28 -13.39 8.57
CA VAL A 104 -3.53 -14.33 9.66
C VAL A 104 -2.18 -14.84 10.16
N ASP A 105 -1.84 -14.50 11.39
CA ASP A 105 -0.65 -14.99 12.10
C ASP A 105 -1.03 -16.26 12.90
N ARG A 106 -0.50 -17.40 12.48
CA ARG A 106 -0.70 -18.74 13.07
C ARG A 106 0.53 -19.23 13.83
N THR A 107 1.49 -18.38 14.11
CA THR A 107 2.74 -18.76 14.77
C THR A 107 2.58 -18.92 16.28
N GLY A 108 1.46 -18.47 16.85
CA GLY A 108 1.11 -18.64 18.27
C GLY A 108 0.20 -19.84 18.54
N LEU A 109 -0.29 -19.93 19.78
CA LEU A 109 -1.22 -21.00 20.19
C LEU A 109 -2.58 -20.88 19.49
N GLU A 110 -3.01 -19.66 19.23
CA GLU A 110 -4.25 -19.35 18.50
C GLU A 110 -3.94 -18.40 17.33
N PRO A 111 -4.64 -18.55 16.19
CA PRO A 111 -4.48 -17.63 15.09
C PRO A 111 -4.94 -16.21 15.44
N ILE A 112 -4.15 -15.24 15.04
CA ILE A 112 -4.44 -13.81 15.19
C ILE A 112 -4.71 -13.21 13.81
N ARG A 113 -5.90 -12.66 13.59
CA ARG A 113 -6.18 -11.87 12.40
C ARG A 113 -5.69 -10.44 12.60
N VAL A 114 -5.02 -9.89 11.60
CA VAL A 114 -4.59 -8.49 11.57
C VAL A 114 -5.01 -7.88 10.24
N PHE A 115 -5.82 -6.86 10.28
CA PHE A 115 -6.20 -6.07 9.12
C PHE A 115 -5.80 -4.61 9.33
N GLU A 116 -5.86 -3.79 8.28
CA GLU A 116 -5.21 -2.50 8.10
C GLU A 116 -3.69 -2.63 7.87
N SER A 117 -3.22 -2.09 6.75
CA SER A 117 -1.81 -2.22 6.36
C SER A 117 -0.83 -1.66 7.40
N GLY A 118 -1.21 -0.58 8.09
CA GLY A 118 -0.41 -0.01 9.19
C GLY A 118 -0.38 -0.89 10.42
N ALA A 119 -1.50 -1.56 10.75
CA ALA A 119 -1.57 -2.50 11.87
C ALA A 119 -0.73 -3.77 11.59
N ILE A 120 -0.69 -4.24 10.33
CA ILE A 120 0.17 -5.36 9.93
C ILE A 120 1.65 -4.99 10.12
N LEU A 121 2.06 -3.79 9.67
CA LEU A 121 3.43 -3.30 9.90
C LEU A 121 3.77 -3.24 11.38
N LEU A 122 2.89 -2.68 12.20
CA LEU A 122 3.10 -2.56 13.64
C LEU A 122 3.19 -3.92 14.33
N HIS A 123 2.26 -4.84 14.01
CA HIS A 123 2.24 -6.21 14.57
C HIS A 123 3.56 -6.95 14.31
N LEU A 124 4.04 -6.92 13.05
CA LEU A 124 5.30 -7.57 12.69
C LEU A 124 6.51 -6.86 13.32
N ALA A 125 6.52 -5.54 13.34
CA ALA A 125 7.61 -4.77 13.93
C ALA A 125 7.77 -5.02 15.44
N GLU A 126 6.66 -5.10 16.18
CA GLU A 126 6.66 -5.42 17.60
C GLU A 126 7.07 -6.86 17.86
N LYS A 127 6.55 -7.80 17.06
CA LYS A 127 6.85 -9.23 17.23
C LYS A 127 8.32 -9.57 17.02
N TYR A 128 8.97 -8.90 16.05
CA TYR A 128 10.38 -9.13 15.71
C TYR A 128 11.34 -8.10 16.28
N ASP A 129 10.84 -7.10 17.01
CA ASP A 129 11.65 -5.97 17.49
C ASP A 129 12.47 -5.32 16.34
N PHE A 130 11.80 -5.07 15.21
CA PHE A 130 12.42 -4.68 13.95
C PHE A 130 11.73 -3.48 13.31
N LEU A 131 12.52 -2.51 12.83
CA LEU A 131 12.07 -1.25 12.19
C LEU A 131 11.12 -0.39 13.04
N LEU A 132 11.12 -0.57 14.36
CA LEU A 132 10.34 0.20 15.31
C LEU A 132 11.14 0.40 16.60
N PRO A 133 11.45 1.63 17.01
CA PRO A 133 12.11 1.89 18.28
C PRO A 133 11.30 1.41 19.48
N LYS A 134 11.97 0.85 20.50
CA LYS A 134 11.32 0.24 21.68
C LYS A 134 10.48 1.20 22.50
N GLY A 135 10.83 2.48 22.52
CA GLY A 135 10.11 3.45 23.34
C GLY A 135 10.60 4.88 23.18
N GLY A 136 10.08 5.77 24.05
CA GLY A 136 10.47 7.15 24.13
C GLY A 136 10.07 7.98 22.90
N LYS A 137 10.82 9.07 22.69
CA LYS A 137 10.56 10.03 21.59
C LYS A 137 10.62 9.37 20.21
N ALA A 138 11.61 8.51 19.98
CA ALA A 138 11.79 7.86 18.68
C ALA A 138 10.61 6.98 18.29
N ARG A 139 10.05 6.21 19.24
CA ARG A 139 8.85 5.40 18.98
C ARG A 139 7.62 6.27 18.70
N ALA A 140 7.42 7.33 19.49
CA ALA A 140 6.30 8.27 19.28
C ALA A 140 6.38 8.93 17.90
N GLU A 141 7.56 9.34 17.48
CA GLU A 141 7.81 9.93 16.17
C GLU A 141 7.50 8.93 15.05
N THR A 142 8.02 7.70 15.15
CA THR A 142 7.74 6.64 14.16
C THR A 142 6.23 6.35 14.03
N LEU A 143 5.53 6.23 15.14
CA LEU A 143 4.10 5.98 15.11
C LEU A 143 3.30 7.18 14.57
N SER A 144 3.73 8.41 14.86
CA SER A 144 3.10 9.61 14.31
C SER A 144 3.20 9.66 12.79
N TRP A 145 4.38 9.37 12.22
CA TRP A 145 4.57 9.32 10.77
C TRP A 145 3.87 8.13 10.12
N LEU A 146 3.81 6.97 10.80
CA LEU A 146 3.01 5.83 10.35
C LEU A 146 1.53 6.21 10.23
N MET A 147 0.95 6.79 11.29
CA MET A 147 -0.46 7.18 11.31
C MET A 147 -0.75 8.35 10.35
N TRP A 148 0.18 9.31 10.21
CA TRP A 148 0.09 10.35 9.19
C TRP A 148 -0.07 9.77 7.80
N GLN A 149 0.76 8.78 7.44
CA GLN A 149 0.66 8.13 6.13
C GLN A 149 -0.66 7.37 5.96
N ILE A 150 -1.09 6.60 6.95
CA ILE A 150 -2.37 5.87 6.90
C ILE A 150 -3.55 6.84 6.72
N GLY A 151 -3.54 7.96 7.44
CA GLY A 151 -4.58 9.00 7.36
C GLY A 151 -4.55 9.81 6.05
N THR A 152 -3.40 9.88 5.36
CA THR A 152 -3.26 10.67 4.11
C THR A 152 -3.39 9.83 2.84
N ALA A 153 -3.16 8.52 2.90
CA ALA A 153 -3.28 7.62 1.74
C ALA A 153 -4.63 7.74 1.00
N PRO A 154 -5.79 7.85 1.67
CA PRO A 154 -7.06 8.01 0.98
C PRO A 154 -7.16 9.24 0.09
N PHE A 155 -6.50 10.35 0.44
CA PHE A 155 -6.47 11.55 -0.40
C PHE A 155 -5.69 11.33 -1.69
N ILE A 156 -4.60 10.54 -1.63
CA ILE A 156 -3.81 10.19 -2.82
C ILE A 156 -4.57 9.19 -3.68
N GLY A 157 -5.00 8.05 -3.10
CA GLY A 157 -5.62 6.96 -3.86
C GLY A 157 -7.07 7.20 -4.21
N GLY A 158 -7.92 7.35 -3.20
CA GLY A 158 -9.37 7.53 -3.35
C GLY A 158 -9.77 8.94 -3.81
N GLY A 159 -8.94 9.94 -3.50
CA GLY A 159 -9.11 11.31 -3.95
C GLY A 159 -8.45 11.55 -5.30
N PHE A 160 -7.16 11.90 -5.28
CA PHE A 160 -6.42 12.30 -6.48
C PHE A 160 -6.43 11.22 -7.58
N GLY A 161 -5.97 10.01 -7.24
CA GLY A 161 -5.87 8.91 -8.21
C GLY A 161 -7.23 8.57 -8.84
N HIS A 162 -8.29 8.57 -8.04
CA HIS A 162 -9.64 8.31 -8.55
C HIS A 162 -10.05 9.36 -9.58
N PHE A 163 -10.06 10.63 -9.23
CA PHE A 163 -10.56 11.68 -10.12
C PHE A 163 -9.60 12.01 -11.27
N TYR A 164 -8.28 11.84 -11.08
CA TYR A 164 -7.29 12.10 -12.11
C TYR A 164 -7.19 10.97 -13.14
N VAL A 165 -7.38 9.69 -12.75
CA VAL A 165 -7.17 8.53 -13.64
C VAL A 165 -8.42 7.70 -13.85
N TYR A 166 -9.17 7.39 -12.78
CA TYR A 166 -10.13 6.29 -12.81
C TYR A 166 -11.59 6.72 -12.98
N ALA A 167 -11.93 7.95 -12.62
CA ALA A 167 -13.29 8.47 -12.81
C ALA A 167 -13.68 8.42 -14.29
N PRO A 168 -14.94 8.04 -14.60
CA PRO A 168 -15.41 7.96 -15.99
C PRO A 168 -15.37 9.32 -16.69
N GLU A 169 -15.53 10.39 -15.93
CA GLU A 169 -15.50 11.77 -16.42
C GLU A 169 -14.44 12.60 -15.67
N ARG A 170 -13.89 13.60 -16.37
CA ARG A 170 -12.86 14.51 -15.85
C ARG A 170 -13.47 15.81 -15.38
N TYR A 171 -13.57 15.98 -14.08
CA TYR A 171 -14.04 17.22 -13.47
C TYR A 171 -12.89 18.03 -12.89
N LYS A 172 -12.77 19.29 -13.32
CA LYS A 172 -11.67 20.17 -12.88
C LYS A 172 -11.63 20.32 -11.36
N TYR A 173 -12.78 20.59 -10.73
CA TYR A 173 -12.83 20.90 -9.30
C TYR A 173 -12.27 19.78 -8.39
N PRO A 174 -12.73 18.51 -8.46
CA PRO A 174 -12.17 17.46 -7.63
C PRO A 174 -10.70 17.15 -7.98
N ILE A 175 -10.30 17.22 -9.24
CA ILE A 175 -8.90 17.01 -9.64
C ILE A 175 -8.02 18.08 -8.98
N ASP A 176 -8.34 19.37 -9.11
CA ASP A 176 -7.56 20.46 -8.51
C ASP A 176 -7.55 20.38 -6.98
N ARG A 177 -8.70 20.06 -6.36
CA ARG A 177 -8.82 19.94 -4.91
C ARG A 177 -7.89 18.86 -4.36
N TYR A 178 -7.86 17.69 -5.00
CA TYR A 178 -7.02 16.58 -4.55
C TYR A 178 -5.58 16.68 -5.03
N ALA A 179 -5.29 17.33 -6.15
CA ALA A 179 -3.93 17.67 -6.56
C ALA A 179 -3.27 18.59 -5.53
N MET A 180 -3.98 19.64 -5.08
CA MET A 180 -3.50 20.53 -4.02
C MET A 180 -3.18 19.77 -2.73
N GLU A 181 -4.07 18.87 -2.29
CA GLU A 181 -3.86 18.08 -1.07
C GLU A 181 -2.68 17.10 -1.24
N THR A 182 -2.58 16.44 -2.39
CA THR A 182 -1.46 15.54 -2.69
C THR A 182 -0.12 16.30 -2.69
N LYS A 183 -0.05 17.46 -3.32
CA LYS A 183 1.14 18.33 -3.26
C LYS A 183 1.47 18.74 -1.83
N ARG A 184 0.47 19.06 -1.00
CA ARG A 184 0.69 19.38 0.41
C ARG A 184 1.29 18.22 1.18
N ILE A 185 0.79 16.98 0.97
CA ILE A 185 1.33 15.76 1.58
C ILE A 185 2.80 15.58 1.21
N PHE A 186 3.14 15.71 -0.06
CA PHE A 186 4.52 15.63 -0.53
C PHE A 186 5.42 16.75 0.05
N SER A 187 4.90 17.98 0.11
CA SER A 187 5.64 19.10 0.71
C SER A 187 5.93 18.87 2.19
N VAL A 188 5.00 18.28 2.95
CA VAL A 188 5.24 17.90 4.36
C VAL A 188 6.35 16.85 4.46
N ALA A 189 6.33 15.84 3.61
CA ALA A 189 7.38 14.81 3.58
C ALA A 189 8.74 15.43 3.19
N ASP A 190 8.80 16.25 2.15
CA ASP A 190 10.04 16.87 1.68
C ASP A 190 10.68 17.78 2.75
N MET A 191 9.85 18.59 3.41
CA MET A 191 10.32 19.46 4.51
C MET A 191 10.88 18.65 5.68
N GLN A 192 10.28 17.51 6.01
CA GLN A 192 10.76 16.61 7.07
C GLN A 192 12.06 15.93 6.66
N LEU A 193 12.11 15.37 5.45
CA LEU A 193 13.26 14.69 4.88
C LEU A 193 14.46 15.63 4.63
N GLY A 194 14.23 16.94 4.58
CA GLY A 194 15.28 17.95 4.61
C GLY A 194 15.96 18.11 5.99
N LYS A 195 15.40 17.53 7.05
CA LYS A 195 15.93 17.60 8.42
C LYS A 195 16.51 16.27 8.90
N THR A 196 16.02 15.16 8.35
CA THR A 196 16.36 13.79 8.77
C THR A 196 16.57 12.89 7.56
N GLU A 197 17.30 11.80 7.75
CA GLU A 197 17.55 10.82 6.67
C GLU A 197 16.26 10.11 6.25
N TYR A 198 15.42 9.73 7.22
CA TYR A 198 14.12 9.09 7.05
C TYR A 198 13.03 9.88 7.77
N LEU A 199 11.75 9.52 7.55
CA LEU A 199 10.63 10.30 8.07
C LEU A 199 10.64 10.46 9.60
N ALA A 200 10.99 9.42 10.32
CA ALA A 200 10.96 9.41 11.78
C ALA A 200 12.33 9.73 12.45
N GLY A 201 13.35 10.03 11.66
CA GLY A 201 14.72 10.31 12.13
C GLY A 201 15.79 9.76 11.19
N ASP A 202 16.92 9.32 11.76
CA ASP A 202 18.07 8.89 10.98
C ASP A 202 18.08 7.37 10.68
N GLN A 203 17.01 6.66 11.06
CA GLN A 203 16.89 5.23 10.84
C GLN A 203 15.62 4.89 10.05
N TYR A 204 15.79 4.00 9.08
CA TYR A 204 14.68 3.41 8.33
C TYR A 204 13.72 2.68 9.27
N SER A 205 12.42 2.89 9.11
CA SER A 205 11.38 2.41 10.01
C SER A 205 10.10 1.99 9.27
N ILE A 206 9.14 1.42 9.99
CA ILE A 206 7.81 1.10 9.44
C ILE A 206 7.06 2.33 8.92
N ALA A 207 7.39 3.53 9.38
CA ALA A 207 6.83 4.76 8.83
C ALA A 207 7.28 4.98 7.38
N ASP A 208 8.55 4.69 7.08
CA ASP A 208 9.12 4.80 5.74
C ASP A 208 8.56 3.70 4.83
N VAL A 209 8.46 2.46 5.31
CA VAL A 209 7.79 1.36 4.58
C VAL A 209 6.39 1.79 4.17
N ALA A 210 5.61 2.35 5.09
CA ALA A 210 4.25 2.77 4.82
C ALA A 210 4.17 3.92 3.81
N ALA A 211 5.00 4.95 3.98
CA ALA A 211 4.97 6.14 3.15
C ALA A 211 5.53 5.89 1.74
N TYR A 212 6.60 5.12 1.64
CA TYR A 212 7.25 4.82 0.37
C TYR A 212 6.29 4.19 -0.66
N THR A 213 5.44 3.29 -0.25
CA THR A 213 4.53 2.59 -1.18
C THR A 213 3.56 3.54 -1.89
N TRP A 214 3.23 4.67 -1.31
CA TRP A 214 2.37 5.70 -1.89
C TRP A 214 3.16 6.82 -2.54
N LEU A 215 4.11 7.41 -1.82
CA LEU A 215 4.90 8.54 -2.32
C LEU A 215 5.87 8.07 -3.41
N GLY A 216 6.55 6.94 -3.21
CA GLY A 216 7.43 6.36 -4.22
C GLY A 216 6.68 5.94 -5.48
N ASN A 217 5.47 5.35 -5.36
CA ASN A 217 4.65 5.02 -6.53
C ASN A 217 4.36 6.27 -7.39
N LEU A 218 3.93 7.37 -6.78
CA LEU A 218 3.70 8.62 -7.50
C LEU A 218 5.00 9.22 -8.05
N TRP A 219 6.08 9.18 -7.27
CA TRP A 219 7.40 9.63 -7.71
C TRP A 219 7.89 8.93 -8.98
N HIS A 220 7.58 7.64 -9.11
CA HIS A 220 7.92 6.81 -10.28
C HIS A 220 6.92 6.91 -11.43
N GLY A 221 6.04 7.89 -11.41
CA GLY A 221 5.07 8.12 -12.49
C GLY A 221 3.80 7.27 -12.40
N GLY A 222 3.47 6.76 -11.22
CA GLY A 222 2.16 6.17 -10.96
C GLY A 222 1.02 7.12 -11.33
N TYR A 223 -0.18 6.57 -11.54
CA TYR A 223 -1.34 7.33 -12.01
C TYR A 223 -1.09 8.06 -13.35
N ASN A 224 -0.58 7.30 -14.36
CA ASN A 224 -0.36 7.78 -15.73
C ASN A 224 0.59 8.99 -15.82
N GLY A 225 1.70 8.97 -15.10
CA GLY A 225 2.71 10.03 -15.14
C GLY A 225 2.30 11.26 -14.33
N ALA A 226 1.56 11.08 -13.25
CA ALA A 226 1.13 12.17 -12.38
C ALA A 226 2.29 12.91 -11.68
N ASP A 227 3.48 12.33 -11.62
CA ASP A 227 4.70 13.00 -11.14
C ASP A 227 4.99 14.30 -11.89
N LYS A 228 4.78 14.33 -13.20
CA LYS A 228 4.92 15.53 -14.04
C LYS A 228 3.81 16.56 -13.72
N PHE A 229 2.55 16.12 -13.66
CA PHE A 229 1.41 16.98 -13.34
C PHE A 229 1.55 17.65 -11.96
N LEU A 230 2.08 16.93 -11.00
CA LEU A 230 2.30 17.42 -9.63
C LEU A 230 3.66 18.09 -9.43
N SER A 231 4.54 18.15 -10.45
CA SER A 231 5.90 18.69 -10.38
C SER A 231 6.74 18.03 -9.27
N LEU A 232 6.61 16.71 -9.07
CA LEU A 232 7.28 16.03 -7.95
C LEU A 232 8.81 16.04 -8.08
N HIS A 233 9.36 16.16 -9.28
CA HIS A 233 10.79 16.25 -9.55
C HIS A 233 11.49 17.44 -8.87
N GLU A 234 10.74 18.46 -8.44
CA GLU A 234 11.25 19.62 -7.68
C GLU A 234 11.56 19.28 -6.21
N LEU A 235 11.12 18.12 -5.71
CA LEU A 235 11.22 17.71 -4.30
C LEU A 235 12.46 16.84 -4.08
N GLU A 236 13.62 17.47 -3.93
CA GLU A 236 14.93 16.79 -3.89
C GLU A 236 15.07 15.82 -2.72
N ASN A 237 14.54 16.19 -1.53
CA ASN A 237 14.63 15.36 -0.34
C ASN A 237 13.79 14.09 -0.46
N VAL A 238 12.58 14.20 -1.03
CA VAL A 238 11.75 13.04 -1.36
C VAL A 238 12.47 12.17 -2.38
N GLY A 239 13.08 12.75 -3.42
CA GLY A 239 13.83 12.00 -4.43
C GLY A 239 14.98 11.20 -3.86
N ARG A 240 15.79 11.82 -2.98
CA ARG A 240 16.87 11.13 -2.25
C ARG A 240 16.33 9.96 -1.44
N TRP A 241 15.28 10.17 -0.66
CA TRP A 241 14.68 9.20 0.21
C TRP A 241 14.07 8.01 -0.60
N VAL A 242 13.36 8.29 -1.68
CA VAL A 242 12.81 7.25 -2.56
C VAL A 242 13.92 6.37 -3.12
N GLN A 243 15.01 6.97 -3.65
CA GLN A 243 16.14 6.24 -4.21
C GLN A 243 16.86 5.37 -3.17
N ALA A 244 17.00 5.86 -1.95
CA ALA A 244 17.61 5.09 -0.85
C ALA A 244 16.76 3.84 -0.51
N ILE A 245 15.44 3.96 -0.56
CA ILE A 245 14.52 2.83 -0.29
C ILE A 245 14.44 1.88 -1.48
N ASP A 246 14.43 2.39 -2.71
CA ASP A 246 14.44 1.58 -3.94
C ASP A 246 15.62 0.59 -4.00
N ALA A 247 16.75 0.98 -3.43
CA ALA A 247 17.96 0.16 -3.43
C ALA A 247 17.96 -0.99 -2.42
N ARG A 248 16.95 -1.08 -1.55
CA ARG A 248 16.87 -2.10 -0.49
C ARG A 248 16.43 -3.45 -1.05
N PRO A 249 17.17 -4.55 -0.82
CA PRO A 249 16.81 -5.86 -1.38
C PRO A 249 15.42 -6.36 -0.95
N GLY A 250 15.01 -6.11 0.31
CA GLY A 250 13.68 -6.44 0.80
C GLY A 250 12.58 -5.66 0.06
N VAL A 251 12.81 -4.38 -0.22
CA VAL A 251 11.89 -3.54 -1.01
C VAL A 251 11.79 -4.03 -2.45
N ILE A 252 12.91 -4.35 -3.08
CA ILE A 252 12.96 -4.87 -4.45
C ILE A 252 12.11 -6.13 -4.58
N ARG A 253 12.27 -7.10 -3.68
CA ARG A 253 11.47 -8.33 -3.70
C ARG A 253 10.02 -8.09 -3.31
N GLY A 254 9.79 -7.37 -2.23
CA GLY A 254 8.43 -7.13 -1.71
C GLY A 254 7.50 -6.44 -2.73
N ARG A 255 8.05 -5.61 -3.63
CA ARG A 255 7.28 -4.97 -4.71
C ARG A 255 6.78 -5.94 -5.79
N LEU A 256 7.39 -7.12 -5.92
CA LEU A 256 7.01 -8.10 -6.93
C LEU A 256 5.87 -9.00 -6.49
N VAL A 257 5.73 -9.22 -5.19
CA VAL A 257 4.74 -10.16 -4.63
C VAL A 257 3.31 -9.67 -4.86
N ASN A 258 2.44 -10.59 -5.23
CA ASN A 258 1.03 -10.38 -5.59
C ASN A 258 0.82 -9.40 -6.77
N THR A 259 1.81 -9.33 -7.66
CA THR A 259 1.71 -8.63 -8.95
C THR A 259 1.52 -9.64 -10.09
N GLN A 260 1.46 -9.14 -11.33
CA GLN A 260 1.44 -10.02 -12.51
C GLN A 260 2.74 -10.83 -12.67
N ALA A 261 3.88 -10.27 -12.23
CA ALA A 261 5.17 -10.95 -12.33
C ALA A 261 5.29 -12.09 -11.30
N LEU A 262 4.72 -11.94 -10.13
CA LEU A 262 4.70 -12.95 -9.05
C LEU A 262 3.34 -12.92 -8.35
N PRO A 263 2.31 -13.60 -8.90
CA PRO A 263 0.96 -13.56 -8.34
C PRO A 263 0.85 -14.10 -6.91
N GLU A 264 1.56 -15.18 -6.62
CA GLU A 264 1.61 -15.80 -5.30
C GLU A 264 3.06 -16.08 -4.89
N ARG A 265 3.34 -16.02 -3.61
CA ARG A 265 4.67 -16.29 -3.05
C ARG A 265 4.52 -17.21 -1.85
N HIS A 266 5.18 -18.38 -1.91
CA HIS A 266 5.16 -19.40 -0.85
C HIS A 266 6.58 -19.73 -0.36
N SER A 267 7.59 -19.29 -1.10
CA SER A 267 9.00 -19.47 -0.71
C SER A 267 9.90 -18.45 -1.42
N ARG A 268 11.15 -18.36 -0.98
CA ARG A 268 12.14 -17.54 -1.68
C ARG A 268 12.40 -18.03 -3.12
N ALA A 269 12.25 -19.33 -3.37
CA ALA A 269 12.47 -19.91 -4.70
C ALA A 269 11.47 -19.40 -5.76
N ASP A 270 10.30 -18.91 -5.35
CA ASP A 270 9.30 -18.39 -6.29
C ASP A 270 9.81 -17.16 -7.06
N PHE A 271 10.74 -16.41 -6.49
CA PHE A 271 11.39 -15.30 -7.20
C PHE A 271 12.26 -15.77 -8.39
N ASP A 272 12.69 -17.04 -8.42
CA ASP A 272 13.48 -17.59 -9.52
C ASP A 272 12.61 -17.81 -10.77
N ALA A 273 11.30 -17.95 -10.60
CA ALA A 273 10.32 -18.09 -11.68
C ALA A 273 9.99 -16.77 -12.39
N VAL A 274 10.39 -15.62 -11.84
CA VAL A 274 10.17 -14.31 -12.45
C VAL A 274 11.12 -14.16 -13.65
N GLU A 275 10.57 -14.16 -14.87
CA GLU A 275 11.36 -14.16 -16.11
C GLU A 275 12.11 -12.84 -16.35
N ASP A 276 11.43 -11.71 -16.11
CA ASP A 276 12.03 -10.38 -16.26
C ASP A 276 12.95 -10.04 -15.08
N ARG A 277 14.23 -10.34 -15.25
CA ARG A 277 15.25 -10.09 -14.21
C ARG A 277 15.52 -8.60 -13.96
N SER A 278 15.12 -7.70 -14.85
CA SER A 278 15.25 -6.25 -14.64
C SER A 278 14.37 -5.74 -13.50
N LEU A 279 13.31 -6.49 -13.14
CA LEU A 279 12.43 -6.18 -12.01
C LEU A 279 13.14 -6.29 -10.65
N PHE A 280 14.28 -6.99 -10.58
CA PHE A 280 15.12 -7.09 -9.38
C PHE A 280 16.14 -5.95 -9.25
N GLU A 281 16.13 -5.00 -10.16
CA GLU A 281 16.90 -3.78 -10.02
C GLU A 281 16.09 -2.69 -9.27
N PRO A 282 16.79 -1.73 -8.62
CA PRO A 282 16.15 -0.53 -8.12
C PRO A 282 15.33 0.16 -9.22
N VAL A 283 14.17 0.70 -8.88
CA VAL A 283 13.38 1.46 -9.86
C VAL A 283 14.18 2.68 -10.29
N ARG A 284 14.57 2.73 -11.53
CA ARG A 284 15.19 3.93 -12.11
C ARG A 284 14.07 4.88 -12.52
N LYS A 285 14.17 6.15 -12.13
CA LYS A 285 13.31 7.19 -12.69
C LYS A 285 13.40 7.06 -14.22
N ARG A 286 12.25 6.94 -14.89
CA ARG A 286 12.26 6.97 -16.36
C ARG A 286 12.95 8.28 -16.76
N ALA A 287 14.13 8.15 -17.37
CA ALA A 287 14.79 9.28 -18.00
C ALA A 287 13.75 9.93 -18.93
N ASP A 288 13.69 11.25 -18.87
CA ASP A 288 12.76 12.04 -19.67
C ASP A 288 12.77 11.55 -21.13
N ALA A 289 11.68 10.89 -21.52
CA ALA A 289 11.41 10.54 -22.92
C ALA A 289 10.57 11.67 -23.53
#